data_79d21dec6b306000c948f8c005434917
#
_entry.id   79d21dec6b306000c948f8c005434917
#
_cell.length_a   1.000
_cell.length_b   1.000
_cell.length_c   1.000
_cell.angle_alpha   90.00
_cell.angle_beta   90.00
_cell.angle_gamma   90.00
#
_symmetry.space_group_name_H-M   'P 1'
#
loop_
_entity.id
_entity.type
_entity.pdbx_description
1 polymer ?
#
loop_
_entity_poly.entity_id
_entity_poly.type
_entity_poly.pdbx_seq_one_letter_code
_entity_poly.pdbx_strand_id
1 'polypeptide(L)'
;MKLLLDTRALLWFQAGDRRLSKAARQAIEGRDAELLISAATVWEMAIKVSLGRLQLSGPVDAYIAEKIGQGYRMLSVSWAHAARVEALPWHHRDPFDRLLAAQALAERCPVITRNRAFRKYGVEVVW
;
A
#
# COMPACT_ATOMS: atom_id res chain seq x y z
N MET A 1 -4.14 15.31 2.67
CA MET A 1 -2.96 14.55 3.14
C MET A 1 -2.87 13.24 2.39
N LYS A 2 -1.76 12.99 1.71
CA LYS A 2 -1.54 11.73 0.99
C LYS A 2 -1.22 10.61 1.96
N LEU A 3 -1.84 9.45 1.77
CA LEU A 3 -1.60 8.25 2.56
C LEU A 3 -1.46 7.06 1.59
N LEU A 4 -0.32 6.40 1.64
CA LEU A 4 -0.08 5.20 0.82
C LEU A 4 -0.48 3.97 1.64
N LEU A 5 -1.41 3.17 1.12
CA LEU A 5 -1.82 1.95 1.80
C LEU A 5 -0.98 0.77 1.31
N ASP A 6 -0.51 -0.06 2.25
CA ASP A 6 0.02 -1.35 1.84
C ASP A 6 -1.13 -2.31 1.49
N THR A 7 -0.79 -3.44 0.92
CA THR A 7 -1.78 -4.38 0.42
C THR A 7 -2.73 -4.88 1.52
N ARG A 8 -2.19 -5.22 2.69
CA ARG A 8 -3.02 -5.73 3.80
C ARG A 8 -3.94 -4.65 4.36
N ALA A 9 -3.45 -3.43 4.51
CA ALA A 9 -4.26 -2.32 5.01
C ALA A 9 -5.46 -2.08 4.09
N LEU A 10 -5.23 -2.07 2.78
CA LEU A 10 -6.30 -1.93 1.79
C LEU A 10 -7.33 -3.05 1.92
N LEU A 11 -6.86 -4.29 1.89
CA LEU A 11 -7.74 -5.46 1.93
C LEU A 11 -8.53 -5.54 3.24
N TRP A 12 -7.88 -5.28 4.36
CA TRP A 12 -8.53 -5.30 5.67
C TRP A 12 -9.56 -4.18 5.82
N PHE A 13 -9.24 -2.99 5.33
CA PHE A 13 -10.22 -1.89 5.37
C PHE A 13 -11.47 -2.23 4.55
N GLN A 14 -11.29 -2.74 3.34
CA GLN A 14 -12.40 -3.09 2.45
C GLN A 14 -13.25 -4.24 3.00
N ALA A 15 -12.64 -5.16 3.74
CA ALA A 15 -13.35 -6.29 4.34
C ALA A 15 -13.94 -5.98 5.72
N GLY A 16 -13.67 -4.80 6.29
CA GLY A 16 -14.06 -4.50 7.66
C GLY A 16 -13.35 -5.37 8.69
N ASP A 17 -12.12 -5.80 8.39
CA ASP A 17 -11.36 -6.74 9.20
C ASP A 17 -10.82 -6.06 10.46
N ARG A 18 -10.97 -6.75 11.61
CA ARG A 18 -10.52 -6.24 12.92
C ARG A 18 -9.02 -6.12 13.06
N ARG A 19 -8.25 -6.75 12.19
CA ARG A 19 -6.78 -6.62 12.19
C ARG A 19 -6.32 -5.22 11.81
N LEU A 20 -7.17 -4.46 11.11
CA LEU A 20 -6.90 -3.04 10.87
C LEU A 20 -7.08 -2.27 12.17
N SER A 21 -6.04 -1.54 12.59
CA SER A 21 -6.10 -0.78 13.83
C SER A 21 -7.11 0.37 13.74
N LYS A 22 -7.57 0.82 14.91
CA LYS A 22 -8.46 1.97 14.99
C LYS A 22 -7.81 3.23 14.41
N ALA A 23 -6.52 3.44 14.69
CA ALA A 23 -5.79 4.59 14.17
C ALA A 23 -5.69 4.56 12.64
N ALA A 24 -5.40 3.38 12.06
CA ALA A 24 -5.35 3.21 10.61
C ALA A 24 -6.72 3.48 9.98
N ARG A 25 -7.79 2.94 10.57
CA ARG A 25 -9.15 3.17 10.10
C ARG A 25 -9.51 4.65 10.12
N GLN A 26 -9.21 5.33 11.22
CA GLN A 26 -9.50 6.76 11.35
C GLN A 26 -8.73 7.59 10.32
N ALA A 27 -7.48 7.24 10.05
CA ALA A 27 -6.69 7.92 9.04
C ALA A 27 -7.29 7.75 7.64
N ILE A 28 -7.71 6.53 7.29
CA ILE A 28 -8.33 6.22 6.00
C ILE A 28 -9.66 6.97 5.84
N GLU A 29 -10.46 7.02 6.88
CA GLU A 29 -11.77 7.68 6.87
C GLU A 29 -11.69 9.19 7.01
N GLY A 30 -10.49 9.74 7.17
CA GLY A 30 -10.28 11.18 7.35
C GLY A 30 -10.78 11.99 6.15
N ARG A 31 -11.39 13.14 6.44
CA ARG A 31 -12.03 13.97 5.41
C ARG A 31 -11.04 14.47 4.36
N ASP A 32 -9.81 14.78 4.76
CA ASP A 32 -8.78 15.33 3.87
C ASP A 32 -7.80 14.25 3.38
N ALA A 33 -8.10 12.97 3.58
CA ALA A 33 -7.22 11.89 3.18
C ALA A 33 -7.26 11.69 1.67
N GLU A 34 -6.08 11.72 1.03
CA GLU A 34 -5.88 11.27 -0.33
C GLU A 34 -5.30 9.87 -0.27
N LEU A 35 -6.10 8.87 -0.59
CA LEU A 35 -5.72 7.46 -0.45
C LEU A 35 -5.06 6.98 -1.73
N LEU A 36 -3.82 6.50 -1.61
CA LEU A 36 -3.02 6.04 -2.74
C LEU A 36 -2.87 4.52 -2.70
N ILE A 37 -3.04 3.91 -3.87
CA ILE A 37 -2.72 2.50 -4.11
C ILE A 37 -1.58 2.47 -5.12
N SER A 38 -0.46 1.83 -4.75
CA SER A 38 0.66 1.66 -5.66
C SER A 38 0.34 0.62 -6.74
N ALA A 39 0.85 0.85 -7.94
CA ALA A 39 0.85 -0.18 -8.99
C ALA A 39 1.57 -1.46 -8.53
N ALA A 40 2.55 -1.35 -7.63
CA ALA A 40 3.21 -2.50 -7.02
C ALA A 40 2.23 -3.36 -6.20
N THR A 41 1.27 -2.74 -5.51
CA THR A 41 0.22 -3.44 -4.78
C THR A 41 -0.68 -4.22 -5.74
N VAL A 42 -1.04 -3.62 -6.86
CA VAL A 42 -1.83 -4.32 -7.91
C VAL A 42 -1.07 -5.54 -8.41
N TRP A 43 0.21 -5.39 -8.65
CA TRP A 43 1.08 -6.48 -9.09
C TRP A 43 1.16 -7.60 -8.04
N GLU A 44 1.37 -7.25 -6.78
CA GLU A 44 1.38 -8.24 -5.69
C GLU A 44 0.06 -9.00 -5.61
N MET A 45 -1.07 -8.29 -5.70
CA MET A 45 -2.40 -8.91 -5.67
C MET A 45 -2.58 -9.86 -6.85
N ALA A 46 -2.17 -9.45 -8.04
CA ALA A 46 -2.28 -10.29 -9.26
C ALA A 46 -1.49 -11.58 -9.12
N ILE A 47 -0.27 -11.50 -8.57
CA ILE A 47 0.56 -12.68 -8.30
C ILE A 47 -0.15 -13.61 -7.31
N LYS A 48 -0.64 -13.07 -6.21
CA LYS A 48 -1.29 -13.87 -5.15
C LYS A 48 -2.58 -14.51 -5.62
N VAL A 49 -3.37 -13.80 -6.42
CA VAL A 49 -4.59 -14.37 -7.02
C VAL A 49 -4.22 -15.52 -7.95
N SER A 50 -3.20 -15.34 -8.81
CA SER A 50 -2.77 -16.37 -9.75
C SER A 50 -2.24 -17.63 -9.06
N LEU A 51 -1.70 -17.48 -7.85
CA LEU A 51 -1.19 -18.60 -7.04
C LEU A 51 -2.25 -19.20 -6.11
N GLY A 52 -3.48 -18.71 -6.15
CA GLY A 52 -4.54 -19.17 -5.25
C GLY A 52 -4.36 -18.74 -3.79
N ARG A 53 -3.53 -17.74 -3.53
CA ARG A 53 -3.25 -17.23 -2.17
C ARG A 53 -4.07 -16.01 -1.77
N LEU A 54 -4.81 -15.45 -2.70
CA LEU A 54 -5.71 -14.33 -2.46
C LEU A 54 -6.97 -14.57 -3.27
N GLN A 55 -8.12 -14.45 -2.63
CA GLN A 55 -9.42 -14.60 -3.28
C GLN A 55 -10.15 -13.27 -3.29
N LEU A 56 -10.50 -12.80 -4.48
CA LEU A 56 -11.34 -11.63 -4.69
C LEU A 56 -12.64 -12.06 -5.36
N SER A 57 -13.66 -11.21 -5.29
CA SER A 57 -14.96 -11.49 -5.91
C SER A 57 -14.95 -11.41 -7.45
N GLY A 58 -13.84 -10.99 -8.03
CA GLY A 58 -13.68 -10.87 -9.49
C GLY A 58 -12.22 -10.64 -9.84
N PRO A 59 -11.92 -10.30 -11.12
CA PRO A 59 -10.55 -10.02 -11.54
C PRO A 59 -9.92 -8.84 -10.79
N VAL A 60 -8.60 -8.84 -10.68
CA VAL A 60 -7.86 -7.78 -9.98
C VAL A 60 -8.12 -6.41 -10.60
N ASP A 61 -8.16 -6.32 -11.94
CA ASP A 61 -8.41 -5.05 -12.62
C ASP A 61 -9.80 -4.48 -12.28
N ALA A 62 -10.80 -5.33 -12.19
CA ALA A 62 -12.15 -4.91 -11.79
C ALA A 62 -12.18 -4.44 -10.34
N TYR A 63 -11.46 -5.13 -9.45
CA TYR A 63 -11.33 -4.73 -8.05
C TYR A 63 -10.73 -3.33 -7.94
N ILE A 64 -9.62 -3.09 -8.65
CA ILE A 64 -8.94 -1.80 -8.61
C ILE A 64 -9.78 -0.70 -9.26
N ALA A 65 -10.46 -0.99 -10.38
CA ALA A 65 -11.36 -0.01 -11.01
C ALA A 65 -12.45 0.44 -10.03
N GLU A 66 -12.97 -0.47 -9.23
CA GLU A 66 -13.95 -0.14 -8.19
C GLU A 66 -13.35 0.79 -7.14
N LYS A 67 -12.10 0.53 -6.71
CA LYS A 67 -11.43 1.41 -5.73
C LYS A 67 -11.20 2.81 -6.30
N ILE A 68 -10.81 2.92 -7.55
CA ILE A 68 -10.67 4.22 -8.23
C ILE A 68 -12.03 4.94 -8.24
N GLY A 69 -13.11 4.23 -8.52
CA GLY A 69 -14.46 4.78 -8.45
C GLY A 69 -14.87 5.25 -7.06
N GLN A 70 -14.28 4.68 -6.01
CA GLN A 70 -14.49 5.08 -4.61
C GLN A 70 -13.60 6.24 -4.17
N GLY A 71 -12.74 6.76 -5.04
CA GLY A 71 -11.89 7.91 -4.75
C GLY A 71 -10.43 7.59 -4.50
N TYR A 72 -10.02 6.32 -4.53
CA TYR A 72 -8.60 5.97 -4.44
C TYR A 72 -7.87 6.46 -5.68
N ARG A 73 -6.62 6.91 -5.50
CA ARG A 73 -5.77 7.35 -6.59
C ARG A 73 -4.63 6.34 -6.77
N MET A 74 -4.29 6.07 -8.03
CA MET A 74 -3.18 5.17 -8.35
C MET A 74 -1.86 5.90 -8.31
N LEU A 75 -0.87 5.28 -7.68
CA LEU A 75 0.51 5.73 -7.70
C LEU A 75 1.30 4.79 -8.62
N SER A 76 1.70 5.29 -9.77
CA SER A 76 2.53 4.54 -10.71
C SER A 76 3.92 4.28 -10.15
N VAL A 77 4.51 3.14 -10.48
CA VAL A 77 5.90 2.86 -10.17
C VAL A 77 6.75 3.42 -11.31
N SER A 78 7.52 4.49 -11.02
CA SER A 78 8.47 5.03 -11.97
C SER A 78 9.80 4.28 -11.91
N TRP A 79 10.62 4.42 -12.96
CA TRP A 79 11.97 3.85 -12.90
C TRP A 79 12.79 4.46 -11.75
N ALA A 80 12.54 5.71 -11.40
CA ALA A 80 13.23 6.37 -10.29
C ALA A 80 12.83 5.74 -8.94
N HIS A 81 11.55 5.39 -8.75
CA HIS A 81 11.11 4.65 -7.57
C HIS A 81 11.84 3.31 -7.48
N ALA A 82 11.87 2.56 -8.56
CA ALA A 82 12.51 1.25 -8.60
C ALA A 82 14.02 1.35 -8.31
N ALA A 83 14.71 2.31 -8.93
CA ALA A 83 16.14 2.52 -8.73
C ALA A 83 16.48 2.90 -7.29
N ARG A 84 15.60 3.64 -6.62
CA ARG A 84 15.79 4.08 -5.23
C ARG A 84 15.90 2.91 -4.26
N VAL A 85 15.33 1.76 -4.59
CA VAL A 85 15.40 0.56 -3.75
C VAL A 85 16.85 0.12 -3.51
N GLU A 86 17.76 0.36 -4.47
CA GLU A 86 19.17 0.00 -4.34
C GLU A 86 19.81 0.60 -3.07
N ALA A 87 19.47 1.83 -2.72
CA ALA A 87 20.05 2.55 -1.60
C ALA A 87 19.39 2.26 -0.25
N LEU A 88 18.28 1.53 -0.23
CA LEU A 88 17.60 1.21 1.03
C LEU A 88 18.38 0.17 1.82
N PRO A 89 18.61 0.40 3.12
CA PRO A 89 19.19 -0.64 3.99
C PRO A 89 18.30 -1.90 4.01
N TRP A 90 18.91 -3.05 4.35
CA TRP A 90 18.18 -4.33 4.37
C TRP A 90 17.47 -4.56 5.72
N HIS A 91 16.51 -3.70 6.05
CA HIS A 91 15.65 -3.88 7.23
C HIS A 91 14.49 -4.84 6.96
N HIS A 92 14.18 -5.11 5.70
CA HIS A 92 13.09 -5.97 5.27
C HIS A 92 13.50 -6.68 3.98
N ARG A 93 13.03 -7.91 3.78
CA ARG A 93 13.37 -8.71 2.60
C ARG A 93 12.28 -8.69 1.53
N ASP A 94 11.04 -8.36 1.90
CA ASP A 94 9.91 -8.35 0.98
C ASP A 94 10.13 -7.27 -0.08
N PRO A 95 10.26 -7.64 -1.36
CA PRO A 95 10.50 -6.66 -2.42
C PRO A 95 9.34 -5.69 -2.62
N PHE A 96 8.11 -6.11 -2.36
CA PHE A 96 6.95 -5.21 -2.48
C PHE A 96 6.98 -4.14 -1.41
N ASP A 97 7.25 -4.51 -0.16
CA ASP A 97 7.36 -3.56 0.94
C ASP A 97 8.54 -2.60 0.74
N ARG A 98 9.67 -3.09 0.26
CA ARG A 98 10.82 -2.24 -0.05
C ARG A 98 10.50 -1.21 -1.14
N LEU A 99 9.77 -1.62 -2.16
CA LEU A 99 9.34 -0.70 -3.22
C LEU A 99 8.34 0.33 -2.69
N LEU A 100 7.39 -0.08 -1.85
CA LEU A 100 6.47 0.86 -1.20
C LEU A 100 7.22 1.86 -0.33
N ALA A 101 8.24 1.43 0.41
CA ALA A 101 9.07 2.32 1.22
C ALA A 101 9.78 3.35 0.33
N ALA A 102 10.34 2.92 -0.80
CA ALA A 102 10.98 3.82 -1.75
C ALA A 102 9.99 4.85 -2.31
N GLN A 103 8.78 4.42 -2.63
CA GLN A 103 7.73 5.32 -3.11
C GLN A 103 7.30 6.32 -2.04
N ALA A 104 7.09 5.86 -0.82
CA ALA A 104 6.69 6.73 0.29
C ALA A 104 7.75 7.81 0.55
N LEU A 105 9.03 7.46 0.50
CA LEU A 105 10.11 8.41 0.65
C LEU A 105 10.13 9.44 -0.50
N ALA A 106 9.95 8.98 -1.73
CA ALA A 106 9.95 9.85 -2.90
C ALA A 106 8.75 10.81 -2.89
N GLU A 107 7.57 10.30 -2.53
CA GLU A 107 6.32 11.07 -2.49
C GLU A 107 6.12 11.83 -1.17
N ARG A 108 7.00 11.60 -0.19
CA ARG A 108 6.93 12.22 1.14
C ARG A 108 5.57 12.01 1.80
N CYS A 109 5.09 10.79 1.78
CA CYS A 109 3.81 10.45 2.40
C CYS A 109 3.94 9.31 3.39
N PRO A 110 3.10 9.29 4.45
CA PRO A 110 3.03 8.16 5.37
C PRO A 110 2.52 6.91 4.68
N VAL A 111 2.87 5.76 5.24
CA VAL A 111 2.32 4.46 4.83
C VAL A 111 1.39 3.94 5.91
N ILE A 112 0.21 3.53 5.52
CA ILE A 112 -0.69 2.79 6.39
C ILE A 112 -0.30 1.33 6.30
N THR A 113 0.36 0.83 7.34
CA THR A 113 0.91 -0.52 7.39
C THR A 113 1.05 -1.00 8.83
N ARG A 114 0.83 -2.28 9.03
CA ARG A 114 1.14 -2.95 10.31
C ARG A 114 2.64 -3.18 10.48
N ASN A 115 3.39 -3.17 9.38
CA ASN A 115 4.80 -3.50 9.38
C ASN A 115 5.65 -2.32 9.87
N ARG A 116 6.13 -2.39 11.11
CA ARG A 116 6.93 -1.34 11.74
C ARG A 116 8.33 -1.19 11.12
N ALA A 117 8.79 -2.16 10.32
CA ALA A 117 10.08 -2.07 9.65
C ALA A 117 10.17 -0.85 8.71
N PHE A 118 9.04 -0.36 8.22
CA PHE A 118 9.01 0.86 7.42
C PHE A 118 9.63 2.07 8.15
N ARG A 119 9.47 2.14 9.46
CA ARG A 119 10.05 3.24 10.26
C ARG A 119 11.57 3.26 10.20
N LYS A 120 12.20 2.11 10.03
CA LYS A 120 13.66 2.00 9.93
C LYS A 120 14.19 2.61 8.63
N TYR A 121 13.33 2.78 7.63
CA TYR A 121 13.67 3.46 6.38
C TYR A 121 13.43 4.97 6.43
N GLY A 122 12.95 5.49 7.55
CA GLY A 122 12.59 6.89 7.66
C GLY A 122 11.18 7.20 7.14
N VAL A 123 10.37 6.18 6.93
CA VAL A 123 8.98 6.33 6.49
C VAL A 123 8.07 6.48 7.71
N GLU A 124 7.19 7.47 7.68
CA GLU A 124 6.16 7.62 8.71
C GLU A 124 5.13 6.50 8.55
N VAL A 125 4.82 5.83 9.65
CA VAL A 125 3.86 4.72 9.68
C VAL A 125 2.63 5.14 10.47
N VAL A 126 1.47 4.86 9.92
CA VAL A 126 0.18 5.01 10.60
C VAL A 126 -0.38 3.62 10.87
N TRP A 127 -0.56 3.33 12.15
CA TRP A 127 -1.18 2.06 12.57
C TRP A 127 -1.70 2.10 14.00
#